data_c5d3583a51c9eebb4e8b90559b48a0fc
#
_entry.id   c5d3583a51c9eebb4e8b90559b48a0fc
#
_cell.length_a   1.000
_cell.length_b   1.000
_cell.length_c   1.000
_cell.angle_alpha   90.00
_cell.angle_beta   90.00
_cell.angle_gamma   90.00
#
_symmetry.space_group_name_H-M   'P 1'
#
loop_
_entity.id
_entity.type
_entity.pdbx_description
1 polymer ?
#
loop_
_entity_poly.entity_id
_entity_poly.type
_entity_poly.pdbx_seq_one_letter_code
_entity_poly.pdbx_strand_id
1 'polypeptide(L)'
;MDINPDKQPGFFERLSSLLLRKPEDREQLITLLHSAHERHLLDADALSITEGALAASEISVRDVMVPRARMQVIDIDDPLDDIISQVNHTAHSRFPVIDGKRDNVIGLLLAKDLLRVYSYGKFSLRDWLRPAVFIPESKRLNVLLREFRVSHNHMAVVLDEYAGVCGLITIEDVLEQIVGDIEDEYDFDEDDDNIRLDQGGRYRVKAQTNIEDFNAHLGTRFSNEACNTVGGLILNHLGRVPKRNEAIDLDGMRFLVLRADTRRLYTLLVSAALNADEPS
;
A
#
# COMPACT_ATOMS: atom_id res chain seq x y z
N MET A 1 -11.47 -55.79 -24.56
CA MET A 1 -11.48 -54.37 -24.93
C MET A 1 -10.08 -53.85 -24.69
N ASP A 2 -9.26 -53.83 -25.75
CA ASP A 2 -7.85 -53.52 -25.71
C ASP A 2 -7.63 -52.02 -25.60
N ILE A 3 -6.99 -51.60 -24.53
CA ILE A 3 -6.49 -50.25 -24.37
C ILE A 3 -5.08 -50.23 -24.99
N ASN A 4 -4.96 -49.61 -26.13
CA ASN A 4 -3.70 -49.45 -26.86
C ASN A 4 -2.92 -48.25 -26.29
N PRO A 5 -1.73 -48.43 -25.65
CA PRO A 5 -1.00 -47.36 -24.93
C PRO A 5 -0.01 -46.59 -25.79
N ASP A 6 0.08 -46.77 -27.10
CA ASP A 6 1.10 -46.15 -27.97
C ASP A 6 0.50 -45.27 -29.08
N LYS A 7 -0.18 -44.18 -28.73
CA LYS A 7 -0.30 -43.07 -29.65
C LYS A 7 0.78 -42.04 -29.32
N GLN A 8 1.96 -42.12 -30.01
CA GLN A 8 2.89 -41.02 -30.04
C GLN A 8 2.18 -39.77 -30.59
N PRO A 9 2.23 -38.63 -29.91
CA PRO A 9 1.60 -37.40 -30.37
C PRO A 9 2.11 -37.05 -31.77
N GLY A 10 1.19 -36.78 -32.68
CA GLY A 10 1.50 -36.49 -34.07
C GLY A 10 2.39 -35.25 -34.23
N PHE A 11 3.11 -35.18 -35.35
CA PHE A 11 4.01 -34.03 -35.63
C PHE A 11 3.30 -32.67 -35.42
N PHE A 12 2.05 -32.54 -35.79
CA PHE A 12 1.24 -31.33 -35.56
C PHE A 12 0.93 -31.08 -34.07
N GLU A 13 0.75 -32.12 -33.25
CA GLU A 13 0.58 -31.98 -31.81
C GLU A 13 1.88 -31.59 -31.12
N ARG A 14 3.02 -32.08 -31.59
CA ARG A 14 4.35 -31.66 -31.12
C ARG A 14 4.65 -30.22 -31.59
N LEU A 15 4.26 -29.83 -32.78
CA LEU A 15 4.43 -28.45 -33.30
C LEU A 15 3.51 -27.48 -32.56
N SER A 16 2.26 -27.89 -32.27
CA SER A 16 1.33 -27.06 -31.49
C SER A 16 1.72 -26.95 -30.02
N SER A 17 2.30 -27.98 -29.43
CA SER A 17 2.84 -27.92 -28.07
C SER A 17 4.11 -27.07 -27.97
N LEU A 18 4.89 -26.97 -29.04
CA LEU A 18 6.05 -26.06 -29.14
C LEU A 18 5.61 -24.61 -29.36
N LEU A 19 4.48 -24.38 -30.03
CA LEU A 19 3.89 -23.05 -30.25
C LEU A 19 3.05 -22.56 -29.07
N LEU A 20 2.46 -23.48 -28.30
CA LEU A 20 1.76 -23.22 -27.05
C LEU A 20 2.72 -23.52 -25.87
N ARG A 21 3.77 -22.71 -25.71
CA ARG A 21 4.61 -22.76 -24.50
C ARG A 21 3.70 -22.51 -23.28
N LYS A 22 3.36 -23.59 -22.60
CA LYS A 22 2.73 -23.48 -21.27
C LYS A 22 3.80 -22.90 -20.34
N PRO A 23 3.48 -21.89 -19.54
CA PRO A 23 4.42 -21.36 -18.56
C PRO A 23 4.79 -22.48 -17.58
N GLU A 24 6.08 -22.76 -17.43
CA GLU A 24 6.62 -23.79 -16.54
C GLU A 24 7.01 -23.20 -15.18
N ASP A 25 7.22 -21.88 -15.14
CA ASP A 25 7.58 -21.11 -13.95
C ASP A 25 6.82 -19.78 -13.89
N ARG A 26 7.02 -19.07 -12.79
CA ARG A 26 6.35 -17.80 -12.52
C ARG A 26 6.80 -16.68 -13.46
N GLU A 27 8.08 -16.63 -13.81
CA GLU A 27 8.61 -15.60 -14.70
C GLU A 27 7.99 -15.70 -16.10
N GLN A 28 7.82 -16.93 -16.59
CA GLN A 28 7.14 -17.18 -17.84
C GLN A 28 5.64 -16.83 -17.77
N LEU A 29 5.00 -17.05 -16.62
CA LEU A 29 3.61 -16.63 -16.41
C LEU A 29 3.49 -15.11 -16.45
N ILE A 30 4.37 -14.37 -15.80
CA ILE A 30 4.41 -12.90 -15.82
C ILE A 30 4.64 -12.41 -17.26
N THR A 31 5.61 -12.99 -17.99
CA THR A 31 5.86 -12.67 -19.40
C THR A 31 4.62 -12.86 -20.27
N LEU A 32 3.85 -13.92 -20.01
CA LEU A 32 2.61 -14.21 -20.74
C LEU A 32 1.51 -13.19 -20.41
N LEU A 33 1.41 -12.73 -19.16
CA LEU A 33 0.48 -11.67 -18.76
C LEU A 33 0.82 -10.35 -19.45
N HIS A 34 2.09 -9.95 -19.50
CA HIS A 34 2.53 -8.77 -20.23
C HIS A 34 2.22 -8.86 -21.73
N SER A 35 2.47 -10.02 -22.35
CA SER A 35 2.10 -10.24 -23.75
C SER A 35 0.58 -10.16 -23.98
N ALA A 36 -0.22 -10.59 -23.03
CA ALA A 36 -1.68 -10.44 -23.09
C ALA A 36 -2.10 -8.96 -23.02
N HIS A 37 -1.44 -8.17 -22.17
CA HIS A 37 -1.66 -6.73 -22.07
C HIS A 37 -1.28 -6.00 -23.37
N GLU A 38 -0.09 -6.25 -23.94
CA GLU A 38 0.36 -5.67 -25.23
C GLU A 38 -0.63 -5.96 -26.37
N ARG A 39 -1.32 -7.09 -26.30
CA ARG A 39 -2.34 -7.51 -27.27
C ARG A 39 -3.75 -7.01 -26.93
N HIS A 40 -3.90 -6.12 -25.96
CA HIS A 40 -5.17 -5.58 -25.46
C HIS A 40 -6.19 -6.66 -25.01
N LEU A 41 -5.72 -7.82 -24.54
CA LEU A 41 -6.55 -8.88 -23.95
C LEU A 41 -6.69 -8.70 -22.43
N LEU A 42 -5.84 -7.88 -21.82
CA LEU A 42 -5.80 -7.54 -20.41
C LEU A 42 -5.51 -6.04 -20.31
N ASP A 43 -6.30 -5.30 -19.55
CA ASP A 43 -6.02 -3.89 -19.26
C ASP A 43 -4.88 -3.74 -18.23
N ALA A 44 -4.41 -2.51 -18.03
CA ALA A 44 -3.28 -2.24 -17.15
C ALA A 44 -3.59 -2.57 -15.68
N ASP A 45 -4.82 -2.31 -15.25
CA ASP A 45 -5.26 -2.55 -13.87
C ASP A 45 -5.37 -4.04 -13.59
N ALA A 46 -6.01 -4.79 -14.48
CA ALA A 46 -6.10 -6.24 -14.33
C ALA A 46 -4.71 -6.91 -14.35
N LEU A 47 -3.75 -6.38 -15.16
CA LEU A 47 -2.35 -6.83 -15.12
C LEU A 47 -1.74 -6.54 -13.75
N SER A 48 -1.82 -5.31 -13.27
CA SER A 48 -1.26 -4.87 -11.98
C SER A 48 -1.81 -5.69 -10.81
N ILE A 49 -3.15 -5.85 -10.73
CA ILE A 49 -3.82 -6.66 -9.68
C ILE A 49 -3.36 -8.12 -9.76
N THR A 50 -3.22 -8.68 -10.96
CA THR A 50 -2.80 -10.07 -11.12
C THR A 50 -1.34 -10.26 -10.66
N GLU A 51 -0.45 -9.35 -11.00
CA GLU A 51 0.94 -9.36 -10.54
C GLU A 51 1.03 -9.17 -9.03
N GLY A 52 0.25 -8.24 -8.45
CA GLY A 52 0.15 -8.03 -7.01
C GLY A 52 -0.34 -9.28 -6.27
N ALA A 53 -1.37 -9.96 -6.80
CA ALA A 53 -1.88 -11.21 -6.22
C ALA A 53 -0.84 -12.33 -6.25
N LEU A 54 -0.08 -12.43 -7.33
CA LEU A 54 1.04 -13.35 -7.41
C LEU A 54 2.13 -12.98 -6.39
N ALA A 55 2.50 -11.71 -6.27
CA ALA A 55 3.51 -11.21 -5.33
C ALA A 55 3.12 -11.47 -3.87
N ALA A 56 1.86 -11.23 -3.50
CA ALA A 56 1.34 -11.43 -2.13
C ALA A 56 1.54 -12.86 -1.59
N SER A 57 1.72 -13.84 -2.47
CA SER A 57 2.01 -15.22 -2.06
C SER A 57 3.43 -15.40 -1.49
N GLU A 58 4.35 -14.48 -1.77
CA GLU A 58 5.75 -14.52 -1.33
C GLU A 58 6.06 -13.50 -0.23
N ILE A 59 5.23 -12.49 -0.07
CA ILE A 59 5.37 -11.46 0.94
C ILE A 59 4.89 -12.00 2.30
N SER A 60 5.63 -11.73 3.36
CA SER A 60 5.25 -12.06 4.73
C SER A 60 4.62 -10.86 5.44
N VAL A 61 3.88 -11.13 6.51
CA VAL A 61 3.27 -10.09 7.35
C VAL A 61 4.31 -9.11 7.87
N ARG A 62 5.52 -9.58 8.24
CA ARG A 62 6.64 -8.77 8.71
C ARG A 62 6.99 -7.63 7.75
N ASP A 63 6.88 -7.88 6.44
CA ASP A 63 7.33 -6.96 5.41
C ASP A 63 6.38 -5.77 5.22
N VAL A 64 5.11 -5.92 5.69
CA VAL A 64 4.01 -4.98 5.44
C VAL A 64 3.41 -4.40 6.72
N MET A 65 3.49 -5.12 7.86
CA MET A 65 2.86 -4.72 9.12
C MET A 65 3.26 -3.31 9.57
N VAL A 66 2.37 -2.66 10.31
CA VAL A 66 2.69 -1.48 11.11
C VAL A 66 3.55 -1.93 12.29
N PRO A 67 4.83 -1.51 12.40
CA PRO A 67 5.69 -1.91 13.48
C PRO A 67 5.18 -1.41 14.84
N ARG A 68 5.47 -2.16 15.91
CA ARG A 68 5.08 -1.84 17.30
C ARG A 68 5.31 -0.37 17.71
N ALA A 69 6.43 0.22 17.29
CA ALA A 69 6.77 1.60 17.62
C ALA A 69 5.78 2.63 17.04
N ARG A 70 5.13 2.30 15.92
CA ARG A 70 4.16 3.15 15.21
C ARG A 70 2.71 2.77 15.49
N MET A 71 2.44 1.70 16.25
CA MET A 71 1.09 1.30 16.61
C MET A 71 0.40 2.39 17.45
N GLN A 72 -0.77 2.81 17.03
CA GLN A 72 -1.68 3.61 17.84
C GLN A 72 -2.49 2.65 18.72
N VAL A 73 -2.29 2.75 20.01
CA VAL A 73 -2.95 1.89 21.01
C VAL A 73 -3.69 2.75 22.05
N ILE A 74 -4.70 2.20 22.70
CA ILE A 74 -5.43 2.82 23.79
C ILE A 74 -5.11 2.03 25.05
N ASP A 75 -4.78 2.70 26.16
CA ASP A 75 -4.68 2.03 27.45
C ASP A 75 -6.08 1.85 28.05
N ILE A 76 -6.31 0.71 28.72
CA ILE A 76 -7.61 0.41 29.34
C ILE A 76 -7.97 1.43 30.42
N ASP A 77 -6.97 2.04 31.05
CA ASP A 77 -7.11 3.01 32.13
C ASP A 77 -7.15 4.48 31.62
N ASP A 78 -7.04 4.70 30.30
CA ASP A 78 -7.12 6.05 29.74
C ASP A 78 -8.51 6.67 30.00
N PRO A 79 -8.56 7.98 30.34
CA PRO A 79 -9.81 8.73 30.40
C PRO A 79 -10.58 8.72 29.08
N LEU A 80 -11.90 8.63 29.17
CA LEU A 80 -12.75 8.60 27.95
C LEU A 80 -12.51 9.78 27.01
N ASP A 81 -12.31 10.98 27.56
CA ASP A 81 -12.11 12.20 26.76
C ASP A 81 -10.78 12.13 25.97
N ASP A 82 -9.74 11.53 26.55
CA ASP A 82 -8.45 11.30 25.91
C ASP A 82 -8.59 10.26 24.79
N ILE A 83 -9.34 9.18 25.04
CA ILE A 83 -9.65 8.16 24.02
C ILE A 83 -10.39 8.80 22.84
N ILE A 84 -11.43 9.61 23.10
CA ILE A 84 -12.18 10.30 22.03
C ILE A 84 -11.27 11.25 21.25
N SER A 85 -10.42 12.01 21.95
CA SER A 85 -9.47 12.93 21.32
C SER A 85 -8.51 12.20 20.41
N GLN A 86 -7.92 11.09 20.88
CA GLN A 86 -6.99 10.26 20.10
C GLN A 86 -7.68 9.66 18.85
N VAL A 87 -8.88 9.12 19.01
CA VAL A 87 -9.66 8.52 17.91
C VAL A 87 -9.99 9.56 16.86
N ASN A 88 -10.39 10.77 17.25
CA ASN A 88 -10.70 11.86 16.33
C ASN A 88 -9.44 12.36 15.61
N HIS A 89 -8.30 12.44 16.30
CA HIS A 89 -7.05 12.91 15.70
C HIS A 89 -6.48 11.92 14.68
N THR A 90 -6.53 10.61 14.99
CA THR A 90 -5.94 9.58 14.12
C THR A 90 -6.88 9.10 13.02
N ALA A 91 -8.19 9.29 13.18
CA ALA A 91 -9.24 8.85 12.27
C ALA A 91 -9.24 7.33 11.95
N HIS A 92 -8.59 6.52 12.79
CA HIS A 92 -8.60 5.07 12.61
C HIS A 92 -9.94 4.47 13.06
N SER A 93 -10.36 3.39 12.41
CA SER A 93 -11.61 2.68 12.74
C SER A 93 -11.46 1.67 13.88
N ARG A 94 -10.24 1.17 14.15
CA ARG A 94 -9.95 0.13 15.14
C ARG A 94 -8.68 0.42 15.90
N PHE A 95 -8.70 0.18 17.18
CA PHE A 95 -7.55 0.40 18.06
C PHE A 95 -7.30 -0.84 18.90
N PRO A 96 -6.06 -1.36 18.95
CA PRO A 96 -5.67 -2.32 19.97
C PRO A 96 -5.75 -1.65 21.34
N VAL A 97 -6.34 -2.35 22.32
CA VAL A 97 -6.40 -1.90 23.70
C VAL A 97 -5.43 -2.72 24.52
N ILE A 98 -4.59 -2.02 25.26
CA ILE A 98 -3.57 -2.61 26.12
C ILE A 98 -3.93 -2.46 27.61
N ASP A 99 -3.29 -3.26 28.45
CA ASP A 99 -3.37 -3.14 29.91
C ASP A 99 -1.94 -2.89 30.42
N GLY A 100 -1.57 -1.62 30.55
CA GLY A 100 -0.31 -1.10 31.04
C GLY A 100 0.89 -1.29 30.12
N LYS A 101 1.08 -2.45 29.51
CA LYS A 101 2.23 -2.73 28.62
C LYS A 101 1.78 -2.94 27.18
N ARG A 102 2.53 -2.41 26.22
CA ARG A 102 2.25 -2.59 24.78
C ARG A 102 2.21 -4.04 24.31
N ASP A 103 2.82 -4.96 25.05
CA ASP A 103 2.76 -6.40 24.76
C ASP A 103 1.47 -7.04 25.29
N ASN A 104 0.77 -6.39 26.22
CA ASN A 104 -0.44 -6.91 26.81
C ASN A 104 -1.68 -6.37 26.10
N VAL A 105 -1.91 -6.81 24.87
CA VAL A 105 -3.10 -6.45 24.11
C VAL A 105 -4.27 -7.31 24.58
N ILE A 106 -5.27 -6.68 25.19
CA ILE A 106 -6.44 -7.35 25.79
C ILE A 106 -7.66 -7.39 24.88
N GLY A 107 -7.64 -6.64 23.77
CA GLY A 107 -8.74 -6.63 22.81
C GLY A 107 -8.63 -5.49 21.80
N LEU A 108 -9.69 -5.30 21.03
CA LEU A 108 -9.82 -4.23 20.03
C LEU A 108 -11.04 -3.36 20.37
N LEU A 109 -10.86 -2.04 20.36
CA LEU A 109 -11.94 -1.06 20.36
C LEU A 109 -12.28 -0.65 18.94
N LEU A 110 -13.57 -0.61 18.61
CA LEU A 110 -14.05 0.02 17.38
C LEU A 110 -14.41 1.48 17.66
N ALA A 111 -13.85 2.41 16.88
CA ALA A 111 -14.12 3.84 17.01
C ALA A 111 -15.63 4.17 17.02
N LYS A 112 -16.42 3.48 16.17
CA LYS A 112 -17.88 3.65 16.10
C LYS A 112 -18.62 3.26 17.38
N ASP A 113 -18.04 2.36 18.21
CA ASP A 113 -18.68 1.94 19.46
C ASP A 113 -18.64 3.09 20.49
N LEU A 114 -17.72 4.06 20.37
CA LEU A 114 -17.69 5.27 21.21
C LEU A 114 -18.96 6.13 21.06
N LEU A 115 -19.64 6.10 19.93
CA LEU A 115 -20.92 6.80 19.74
C LEU A 115 -22.00 6.32 20.70
N ARG A 116 -21.87 5.09 21.22
CA ARG A 116 -22.81 4.51 22.20
C ARG A 116 -22.72 5.15 23.57
N VAL A 117 -21.57 5.80 23.88
CA VAL A 117 -21.40 6.53 25.17
C VAL A 117 -22.49 7.56 25.36
N TYR A 118 -22.83 8.30 24.31
CA TYR A 118 -23.88 9.34 24.36
C TYR A 118 -25.27 8.78 24.62
N SER A 119 -25.49 7.48 24.31
CA SER A 119 -26.80 6.85 24.45
C SER A 119 -27.00 6.15 25.80
N TYR A 120 -25.94 5.64 26.43
CA TYR A 120 -26.06 4.74 27.59
C TYR A 120 -25.55 5.32 28.92
N GLY A 121 -24.88 6.48 28.91
CA GLY A 121 -24.49 7.23 30.12
C GLY A 121 -23.50 6.53 31.08
N LYS A 122 -23.17 5.27 30.83
CA LYS A 122 -22.14 4.51 31.55
C LYS A 122 -21.18 3.93 30.56
N PHE A 123 -19.90 4.22 30.74
CA PHE A 123 -18.82 3.74 29.88
C PHE A 123 -17.97 2.73 30.68
N SER A 124 -17.85 1.52 30.13
CA SER A 124 -16.88 0.53 30.57
C SER A 124 -16.17 0.04 29.35
N LEU A 125 -14.91 0.45 29.13
CA LEU A 125 -14.13 0.09 27.98
C LEU A 125 -14.01 -1.44 27.85
N ARG A 126 -13.84 -2.17 28.96
CA ARG A 126 -13.74 -3.65 28.97
C ARG A 126 -14.96 -4.35 28.37
N ASP A 127 -16.15 -3.81 28.58
CA ASP A 127 -17.39 -4.45 28.07
C ASP A 127 -17.58 -4.28 26.57
N TRP A 128 -16.81 -3.37 25.95
CA TRP A 128 -16.91 -3.05 24.52
C TRP A 128 -15.77 -3.62 23.69
N LEU A 129 -14.78 -4.26 24.35
CA LEU A 129 -13.67 -4.86 23.65
C LEU A 129 -14.13 -6.07 22.83
N ARG A 130 -13.61 -6.12 21.62
CA ARG A 130 -13.70 -7.30 20.77
C ARG A 130 -12.44 -8.16 20.93
N PRO A 131 -12.54 -9.48 20.80
CA PRO A 131 -11.35 -10.34 20.82
C PRO A 131 -10.35 -9.89 19.75
N ALA A 132 -9.08 -9.75 20.13
CA ALA A 132 -7.99 -9.53 19.19
C ALA A 132 -7.57 -10.87 18.57
N VAL A 133 -7.25 -10.85 17.28
CA VAL A 133 -6.66 -11.99 16.59
C VAL A 133 -5.16 -11.82 16.60
N PHE A 134 -4.43 -12.87 16.97
CA PHE A 134 -2.96 -12.88 16.98
C PHE A 134 -2.44 -13.78 15.89
N ILE A 135 -1.42 -13.32 15.17
CA ILE A 135 -0.83 -14.05 14.06
C ILE A 135 0.71 -13.95 14.11
N PRO A 136 1.45 -14.96 13.63
CA PRO A 136 2.90 -14.86 13.54
C PRO A 136 3.34 -13.93 12.39
N GLU A 137 4.43 -13.20 12.58
CA GLU A 137 4.99 -12.29 11.56
C GLU A 137 5.47 -12.99 10.29
N SER A 138 5.78 -14.29 10.35
CA SER A 138 6.20 -15.12 9.20
C SER A 138 5.03 -15.57 8.32
N LYS A 139 3.78 -15.29 8.70
CA LYS A 139 2.60 -15.67 7.91
C LYS A 139 2.61 -15.00 6.55
N ARG A 140 2.21 -15.72 5.49
CA ARG A 140 2.09 -15.18 4.13
C ARG A 140 0.81 -14.34 3.97
N LEU A 141 0.90 -13.23 3.19
CA LEU A 141 -0.22 -12.30 3.01
C LEU A 141 -1.45 -12.95 2.36
N ASN A 142 -1.26 -13.83 1.37
CA ASN A 142 -2.36 -14.55 0.72
C ASN A 142 -3.14 -15.46 1.68
N VAL A 143 -2.44 -16.06 2.66
CA VAL A 143 -3.06 -16.88 3.72
C VAL A 143 -3.84 -15.99 4.68
N LEU A 144 -3.23 -14.88 5.11
CA LEU A 144 -3.86 -13.90 6.00
C LEU A 144 -5.11 -13.29 5.37
N LEU A 145 -5.05 -12.91 4.10
CA LEU A 145 -6.22 -12.36 3.40
C LEU A 145 -7.40 -13.34 3.41
N ARG A 146 -7.12 -14.63 3.16
CA ARG A 146 -8.16 -15.66 3.22
C ARG A 146 -8.75 -15.80 4.63
N GLU A 147 -7.91 -15.75 5.68
CA GLU A 147 -8.36 -15.80 7.06
C GLU A 147 -9.23 -14.58 7.41
N PHE A 148 -8.82 -13.37 7.04
CA PHE A 148 -9.60 -12.15 7.25
C PHE A 148 -10.98 -12.25 6.59
N ARG A 149 -11.06 -12.75 5.35
CA ARG A 149 -12.33 -12.93 4.64
C ARG A 149 -13.26 -13.95 5.30
N VAL A 150 -12.72 -15.07 5.77
CA VAL A 150 -13.52 -16.14 6.41
C VAL A 150 -13.99 -15.72 7.80
N SER A 151 -13.14 -15.07 8.58
CA SER A 151 -13.42 -14.66 9.96
C SER A 151 -14.12 -13.31 10.09
N HIS A 152 -14.24 -12.54 8.98
CA HIS A 152 -14.71 -11.16 8.96
C HIS A 152 -13.93 -10.23 9.92
N ASN A 153 -12.68 -10.56 10.20
CA ASN A 153 -11.77 -9.71 10.92
C ASN A 153 -11.05 -8.77 9.94
N HIS A 154 -10.76 -7.55 10.40
CA HIS A 154 -10.10 -6.53 9.59
C HIS A 154 -8.75 -6.10 10.18
N MET A 155 -8.37 -6.63 11.34
CA MET A 155 -7.12 -6.30 12.01
C MET A 155 -6.62 -7.53 12.77
N ALA A 156 -5.31 -7.71 12.78
CA ALA A 156 -4.63 -8.71 13.59
C ALA A 156 -3.40 -8.10 14.28
N VAL A 157 -3.13 -8.55 15.50
CA VAL A 157 -1.91 -8.24 16.24
C VAL A 157 -0.84 -9.25 15.83
N VAL A 158 0.35 -8.76 15.52
CA VAL A 158 1.44 -9.58 15.02
C VAL A 158 2.39 -9.93 16.15
N LEU A 159 2.74 -11.22 16.23
CA LEU A 159 3.65 -11.76 17.24
C LEU A 159 4.96 -12.23 16.60
N ASP A 160 6.04 -12.01 17.33
CA ASP A 160 7.36 -12.59 17.04
C ASP A 160 7.45 -14.05 17.51
N GLU A 161 8.64 -14.67 17.36
CA GLU A 161 8.92 -16.07 17.74
C GLU A 161 8.86 -16.30 19.27
N TYR A 162 8.90 -15.23 20.05
CA TYR A 162 8.85 -15.27 21.51
C TYR A 162 7.48 -14.91 22.07
N ALA A 163 6.46 -14.81 21.18
CA ALA A 163 5.10 -14.35 21.51
C ALA A 163 5.05 -12.88 21.98
N GLY A 164 6.06 -12.08 21.69
CA GLY A 164 6.04 -10.63 21.88
C GLY A 164 5.28 -9.93 20.77
N VAL A 165 4.57 -8.86 21.09
CA VAL A 165 3.88 -8.04 20.09
C VAL A 165 4.91 -7.23 19.30
N CYS A 166 5.04 -7.52 18.01
CA CYS A 166 5.96 -6.83 17.10
C CYS A 166 5.26 -5.84 16.17
N GLY A 167 3.93 -5.91 16.02
CA GLY A 167 3.19 -5.00 15.17
C GLY A 167 1.70 -5.30 15.11
N LEU A 168 1.03 -4.65 14.18
CA LEU A 168 -0.33 -4.97 13.74
C LEU A 168 -0.41 -4.93 12.22
N ILE A 169 -1.42 -5.58 11.66
CA ILE A 169 -1.71 -5.54 10.23
C ILE A 169 -3.23 -5.51 10.03
N THR A 170 -3.66 -4.74 9.04
CA THR A 170 -5.07 -4.64 8.65
C THR A 170 -5.34 -5.33 7.31
N ILE A 171 -6.61 -5.59 7.00
CA ILE A 171 -6.99 -6.13 5.68
C ILE A 171 -6.69 -5.10 4.58
N GLU A 172 -6.81 -3.82 4.92
CA GLU A 172 -6.50 -2.70 4.03
C GLU A 172 -5.02 -2.74 3.63
N ASP A 173 -4.09 -2.96 4.57
CA ASP A 173 -2.64 -3.11 4.27
C ASP A 173 -2.37 -4.30 3.34
N VAL A 174 -3.09 -5.41 3.50
CA VAL A 174 -2.94 -6.59 2.64
C VAL A 174 -3.50 -6.34 1.25
N LEU A 175 -4.66 -5.68 1.16
CA LEU A 175 -5.28 -5.34 -0.13
C LEU A 175 -4.43 -4.34 -0.91
N GLU A 176 -3.81 -3.38 -0.24
CA GLU A 176 -2.89 -2.42 -0.85
C GLU A 176 -1.72 -3.12 -1.56
N GLN A 177 -1.21 -4.24 -1.02
CA GLN A 177 -0.15 -5.01 -1.66
C GLN A 177 -0.61 -5.79 -2.90
N ILE A 178 -1.91 -6.02 -3.06
CA ILE A 178 -2.48 -6.78 -4.17
C ILE A 178 -3.00 -5.85 -5.26
N VAL A 179 -3.76 -4.84 -4.86
CA VAL A 179 -4.44 -3.94 -5.78
C VAL A 179 -3.53 -2.76 -6.17
N GLY A 180 -2.49 -2.50 -5.36
CA GLY A 180 -1.77 -1.24 -5.38
C GLY A 180 -2.60 -0.17 -4.67
N ASP A 181 -2.19 1.08 -4.78
CA ASP A 181 -3.10 2.18 -4.44
C ASP A 181 -4.35 2.01 -5.29
N ILE A 182 -5.53 1.98 -4.66
CA ILE A 182 -6.78 2.10 -5.39
C ILE A 182 -6.73 3.50 -6.00
N GLU A 183 -6.23 3.55 -7.24
CA GLU A 183 -6.27 4.78 -8.01
C GLU A 183 -7.77 5.10 -8.15
N ASP A 184 -8.17 6.29 -7.75
CA ASP A 184 -9.50 6.79 -8.06
C ASP A 184 -9.72 6.61 -9.57
N GLU A 185 -10.91 6.20 -9.99
CA GLU A 185 -11.32 5.95 -11.39
C GLU A 185 -11.00 7.13 -12.34
N TYR A 186 -10.48 8.22 -11.79
CA TYR A 186 -10.06 9.45 -12.46
C TYR A 186 -8.55 9.54 -12.75
N ASP A 187 -7.73 8.53 -12.39
CA ASP A 187 -6.27 8.61 -12.58
C ASP A 187 -5.77 8.05 -13.93
N PHE A 188 -6.65 7.51 -14.78
CA PHE A 188 -6.29 6.85 -16.06
C PHE A 188 -6.77 7.51 -17.34
N ASP A 189 -7.20 8.77 -17.33
CA ASP A 189 -7.36 9.48 -18.60
C ASP A 189 -5.97 9.81 -19.14
N GLU A 190 -5.58 9.17 -20.26
CA GLU A 190 -4.36 9.46 -21.04
C GLU A 190 -4.31 10.94 -21.51
N ASP A 191 -5.45 11.64 -21.46
CA ASP A 191 -5.61 13.07 -21.80
C ASP A 191 -5.56 14.01 -20.58
N ASP A 192 -5.21 13.53 -19.39
CA ASP A 192 -5.30 14.31 -18.17
C ASP A 192 -3.99 15.02 -17.82
N ASP A 193 -4.13 16.26 -17.36
CA ASP A 193 -3.03 17.17 -17.03
C ASP A 193 -1.93 16.50 -16.19
N ASN A 194 -0.69 16.60 -16.64
CA ASN A 194 0.50 16.08 -15.94
C ASN A 194 0.70 16.68 -14.55
N ILE A 195 -0.03 17.78 -14.24
CA ILE A 195 0.02 18.51 -12.97
C ILE A 195 -1.41 18.80 -12.54
N ARG A 196 -1.83 18.32 -11.36
CA ARG A 196 -3.15 18.56 -10.76
C ARG A 196 -3.04 19.14 -9.37
N LEU A 197 -3.93 20.07 -9.04
CA LEU A 197 -4.06 20.61 -7.69
C LEU A 197 -4.86 19.61 -6.83
N ASP A 198 -4.29 19.18 -5.70
CA ASP A 198 -4.94 18.37 -4.66
C ASP A 198 -5.90 19.24 -3.81
N GLN A 199 -6.88 18.62 -3.15
CA GLN A 199 -7.80 19.28 -2.21
C GLN A 199 -7.09 19.96 -1.03
N GLY A 200 -5.82 19.59 -0.74
CA GLY A 200 -4.97 20.20 0.28
C GLY A 200 -4.11 21.38 -0.22
N GLY A 201 -4.30 21.89 -1.44
CA GLY A 201 -3.49 22.97 -2.00
C GLY A 201 -2.08 22.55 -2.43
N ARG A 202 -1.83 21.26 -2.58
CA ARG A 202 -0.59 20.66 -3.09
C ARG A 202 -0.78 20.21 -4.52
N TYR A 203 0.30 20.04 -5.27
CA TYR A 203 0.24 19.60 -6.66
C TYR A 203 0.64 18.13 -6.78
N ARG A 204 -0.25 17.31 -7.35
CA ARG A 204 0.09 15.96 -7.80
C ARG A 204 0.73 16.07 -9.18
N VAL A 205 1.94 15.56 -9.34
CA VAL A 205 2.77 15.72 -10.53
C VAL A 205 3.23 14.34 -11.02
N LYS A 206 2.98 14.02 -12.30
CA LYS A 206 3.55 12.83 -12.93
C LYS A 206 5.06 13.01 -13.09
N ALA A 207 5.86 11.99 -12.77
CA ALA A 207 7.33 12.08 -12.88
C ALA A 207 7.82 12.34 -14.32
N GLN A 208 7.05 11.97 -15.32
CA GLN A 208 7.31 12.24 -16.74
C GLN A 208 7.02 13.68 -17.19
N THR A 209 6.44 14.52 -16.31
CA THR A 209 6.17 15.94 -16.60
C THR A 209 7.45 16.65 -17.00
N ASN A 210 7.42 17.40 -18.11
CA ASN A 210 8.55 18.21 -18.53
C ASN A 210 8.86 19.32 -17.51
N ILE A 211 10.14 19.59 -17.25
CA ILE A 211 10.57 20.63 -16.31
C ILE A 211 10.08 22.00 -16.75
N GLU A 212 9.99 22.28 -18.04
CA GLU A 212 9.49 23.56 -18.56
C GLU A 212 8.01 23.76 -18.20
N ASP A 213 7.17 22.72 -18.40
CA ASP A 213 5.74 22.74 -18.05
C ASP A 213 5.55 22.86 -16.53
N PHE A 214 6.37 22.14 -15.76
CA PHE A 214 6.39 22.21 -14.30
C PHE A 214 6.74 23.62 -13.82
N ASN A 215 7.81 24.22 -14.36
CA ASN A 215 8.22 25.57 -14.04
C ASN A 215 7.14 26.61 -14.37
N ALA A 216 6.52 26.47 -15.54
CA ALA A 216 5.44 27.38 -15.98
C ALA A 216 4.21 27.28 -15.06
N HIS A 217 3.88 26.06 -14.61
CA HIS A 217 2.67 25.84 -13.81
C HIS A 217 2.85 26.25 -12.33
N LEU A 218 4.01 25.95 -11.73
CA LEU A 218 4.29 26.22 -10.31
C LEU A 218 5.09 27.50 -10.05
N GLY A 219 5.54 28.20 -11.10
CA GLY A 219 6.35 29.41 -10.97
C GLY A 219 7.78 29.16 -10.50
N THR A 220 8.29 27.95 -10.71
CA THR A 220 9.65 27.53 -10.33
C THR A 220 10.68 27.80 -11.45
N ARG A 221 11.97 27.54 -11.20
CA ARG A 221 13.06 27.75 -12.16
C ARG A 221 14.07 26.61 -12.15
N PHE A 222 13.61 25.37 -12.10
CA PHE A 222 14.51 24.23 -12.20
C PHE A 222 15.17 24.18 -13.58
N SER A 223 16.49 23.84 -13.61
CA SER A 223 17.24 23.69 -14.86
C SER A 223 16.87 22.38 -15.55
N ASN A 224 16.74 22.43 -16.88
CA ASN A 224 16.50 21.26 -17.75
C ASN A 224 17.78 20.76 -18.45
N GLU A 225 18.97 21.31 -18.12
CA GLU A 225 20.24 20.95 -18.77
C GLU A 225 20.67 19.49 -18.54
N ALA A 226 20.39 18.93 -17.34
CA ALA A 226 20.81 17.60 -16.97
C ALA A 226 19.71 16.54 -17.20
N CYS A 227 18.44 16.95 -17.27
CA CYS A 227 17.28 16.07 -17.42
C CYS A 227 16.06 16.86 -17.91
N ASN A 228 15.16 16.20 -18.63
CA ASN A 228 14.00 16.86 -19.25
C ASN A 228 12.73 16.73 -18.41
N THR A 229 12.72 15.88 -17.38
CA THR A 229 11.50 15.56 -16.60
C THR A 229 11.70 15.78 -15.10
N VAL A 230 10.61 16.03 -14.39
CA VAL A 230 10.60 16.18 -12.93
C VAL A 230 11.14 14.93 -12.24
N GLY A 231 10.76 13.74 -12.72
CA GLY A 231 11.32 12.48 -12.22
C GLY A 231 12.83 12.39 -12.41
N GLY A 232 13.32 12.80 -13.59
CA GLY A 232 14.74 12.88 -13.88
C GLY A 232 15.49 13.84 -12.95
N LEU A 233 14.88 14.98 -12.62
CA LEU A 233 15.42 15.95 -11.67
C LEU A 233 15.62 15.33 -10.28
N ILE A 234 14.61 14.62 -9.76
CA ILE A 234 14.68 13.95 -8.46
C ILE A 234 15.70 12.80 -8.47
N LEU A 235 15.72 11.99 -9.54
CA LEU A 235 16.68 10.89 -9.67
C LEU A 235 18.11 11.39 -9.75
N ASN A 236 18.35 12.48 -10.48
CA ASN A 236 19.67 13.10 -10.60
C ASN A 236 20.14 13.69 -9.26
N HIS A 237 19.23 14.32 -8.51
CA HIS A 237 19.54 14.88 -7.19
C HIS A 237 19.90 13.78 -6.16
N LEU A 238 19.19 12.68 -6.15
CA LEU A 238 19.37 11.59 -5.18
C LEU A 238 20.43 10.55 -5.60
N GLY A 239 20.74 10.44 -6.89
CA GLY A 239 21.59 9.37 -7.44
C GLY A 239 20.98 7.97 -7.37
N ARG A 240 19.70 7.84 -7.01
CA ARG A 240 18.96 6.58 -6.88
C ARG A 240 17.46 6.81 -7.05
N VAL A 241 16.71 5.72 -7.21
CA VAL A 241 15.23 5.80 -7.14
C VAL A 241 14.82 5.97 -5.67
N PRO A 242 14.02 7.00 -5.34
CA PRO A 242 13.49 7.17 -3.99
C PRO A 242 12.40 6.14 -3.67
N LYS A 243 12.22 5.88 -2.38
CA LYS A 243 11.14 5.00 -1.90
C LYS A 243 9.83 5.77 -1.78
N ARG A 244 8.71 5.03 -1.84
CA ARG A 244 7.39 5.58 -1.52
C ARG A 244 7.39 6.23 -0.13
N ASN A 245 6.65 7.33 0.01
CA ASN A 245 6.59 8.18 1.21
C ASN A 245 7.93 8.84 1.60
N GLU A 246 8.93 8.80 0.73
CA GLU A 246 10.16 9.57 0.92
C GLU A 246 9.92 11.02 0.53
N ALA A 247 10.28 11.95 1.42
CA ALA A 247 10.20 13.38 1.18
C ALA A 247 11.58 13.93 0.78
N ILE A 248 11.61 14.74 -0.27
CA ILE A 248 12.81 15.37 -0.83
C ILE A 248 12.56 16.88 -0.86
N ASP A 249 13.42 17.64 -0.23
CA ASP A 249 13.38 19.09 -0.27
C ASP A 249 14.44 19.58 -1.29
N LEU A 250 14.01 20.30 -2.32
CA LEU A 250 14.86 20.79 -3.41
C LEU A 250 14.41 22.18 -3.85
N ASP A 251 15.32 23.15 -3.80
CA ASP A 251 15.12 24.53 -4.25
C ASP A 251 13.81 25.19 -3.73
N GLY A 252 13.53 25.00 -2.43
CA GLY A 252 12.36 25.60 -1.78
C GLY A 252 11.03 24.88 -2.06
N MET A 253 11.08 23.71 -2.72
CA MET A 253 9.93 22.84 -2.95
C MET A 253 10.12 21.51 -2.21
N ARG A 254 9.03 20.98 -1.67
CA ARG A 254 8.99 19.65 -1.06
C ARG A 254 8.29 18.67 -2.00
N PHE A 255 9.00 17.60 -2.33
CA PHE A 255 8.51 16.51 -3.16
C PHE A 255 8.31 15.28 -2.27
N LEU A 256 7.08 14.84 -2.10
CA LEU A 256 6.74 13.58 -1.44
C LEU A 256 6.48 12.51 -2.51
N VAL A 257 7.19 11.40 -2.44
CA VAL A 257 7.01 10.30 -3.39
C VAL A 257 5.70 9.58 -3.08
N LEU A 258 4.74 9.70 -3.97
CA LEU A 258 3.48 8.95 -3.88
C LEU A 258 3.64 7.54 -4.46
N ARG A 259 4.32 7.45 -5.62
CA ARG A 259 4.50 6.17 -6.31
C ARG A 259 5.91 6.06 -6.91
N ALA A 260 6.60 4.97 -6.59
CA ALA A 260 7.87 4.56 -7.20
C ALA A 260 8.02 3.04 -7.07
N ASP A 261 8.72 2.42 -8.02
CA ASP A 261 9.20 1.05 -7.93
C ASP A 261 10.72 1.00 -7.79
N THR A 262 11.33 -0.17 -7.91
CA THR A 262 12.79 -0.35 -7.80
C THR A 262 13.57 0.29 -8.97
N ARG A 263 12.90 0.68 -10.05
CA ARG A 263 13.51 1.18 -11.29
C ARG A 263 13.03 2.56 -11.70
N ARG A 264 11.82 2.98 -11.31
CA ARG A 264 11.15 4.20 -11.80
C ARG A 264 10.40 4.94 -10.71
N LEU A 265 10.36 6.24 -10.87
CA LEU A 265 9.50 7.16 -10.15
C LEU A 265 8.29 7.48 -11.04
N TYR A 266 7.08 7.44 -10.49
CA TYR A 266 5.85 7.64 -11.26
C TYR A 266 5.13 8.93 -10.87
N THR A 267 4.88 9.15 -9.57
CA THR A 267 4.04 10.26 -9.11
C THR A 267 4.62 10.88 -7.84
N LEU A 268 4.55 12.20 -7.79
CA LEU A 268 5.00 13.04 -6.70
C LEU A 268 3.85 13.93 -6.22
N LEU A 269 3.84 14.22 -4.93
CA LEU A 269 3.05 15.29 -4.35
C LEU A 269 4.00 16.45 -4.03
N VAL A 270 3.72 17.62 -4.60
CA VAL A 270 4.62 18.77 -4.55
C VAL A 270 3.96 19.91 -3.79
N SER A 271 4.68 20.50 -2.86
CA SER A 271 4.27 21.68 -2.10
C SER A 271 5.46 22.63 -1.91
N ALA A 272 5.21 23.88 -1.53
CA ALA A 272 6.28 24.73 -1.05
C ALA A 272 6.91 24.09 0.20
N ALA A 273 8.23 24.11 0.31
CA ALA A 273 8.90 23.70 1.53
C ALA A 273 8.48 24.66 2.65
N LEU A 274 8.05 24.11 3.79
CA LEU A 274 7.78 24.93 4.97
C LEU A 274 9.12 25.57 5.38
N ASN A 275 9.22 26.90 5.27
CA ASN A 275 10.35 27.62 5.82
C ASN A 275 10.38 27.35 7.33
N ALA A 276 11.49 26.80 7.82
CA ALA A 276 11.74 26.53 9.23
C ALA A 276 12.01 27.80 10.06
N ASP A 277 11.64 28.98 9.56
CA ASP A 277 11.86 30.29 10.19
C ASP A 277 10.56 31.12 10.20
N GLU A 278 9.60 30.74 11.06
CA GLU A 278 8.75 31.72 11.74
C GLU A 278 8.77 31.41 13.24
N PRO A 279 9.45 32.24 14.07
CA PRO A 279 9.26 32.16 15.52
C PRO A 279 7.92 32.78 15.90
N SER A 280 7.22 32.07 16.79
CA SER A 280 5.95 32.30 17.50
C SER A 280 5.52 33.73 17.72
#